data_eb42f079330227df5ae09a1639f93192
#
_entry.id   eb42f079330227df5ae09a1639f93192
#
_cell.length_a   1.000
_cell.length_b   1.000
_cell.length_c   1.000
_cell.angle_alpha   90.00
_cell.angle_beta   90.00
_cell.angle_gamma   90.00
#
_symmetry.space_group_name_H-M   'P 1'
#
loop_
_entity.id
_entity.type
_entity.pdbx_description
1 polymer ?
#
loop_
_entity_poly.entity_id
_entity_poly.type
_entity_poly.pdbx_seq_one_letter_code
_entity_poly.pdbx_strand_id
1 'polypeptide(L)'
;MRNIQFLVAGVFLITFIVVATLVFEQVSPRPVPPGNGGVMDGDSDGEHEPDDVTSVQVFFGNSTLDPNVEHCETVYSVSRTVAETPALPKVALEELLMGVMAPELAQGYFSSLPADGEVESLVIARGVATVTFSENFKNGLAGSCKVAAVRAQIEQTLKQFGDITTVEIKILGVPDEEVLQP
;
A
#
# COMPACT_ATOMS: atom_id res chain seq x y z
N MET A 1 36.26 -37.92 3.00
CA MET A 1 35.71 -36.59 2.72
C MET A 1 34.33 -36.32 3.36
N ARG A 2 33.65 -37.36 3.88
CA ARG A 2 32.28 -37.28 4.44
C ARG A 2 32.22 -36.74 5.89
N ASN A 3 33.33 -36.81 6.65
CA ASN A 3 33.40 -36.41 8.06
C ASN A 3 33.66 -34.91 8.28
N ILE A 4 34.17 -34.20 7.29
CA ILE A 4 34.43 -32.76 7.38
C ILE A 4 33.14 -31.93 7.29
N GLN A 5 32.18 -32.39 6.53
CA GLN A 5 30.89 -31.67 6.40
C GLN A 5 30.05 -31.62 7.70
N PHE A 6 30.14 -32.68 8.53
CA PHE A 6 29.44 -32.71 9.82
C PHE A 6 30.13 -31.84 10.87
N LEU A 7 31.43 -31.65 10.79
CA LEU A 7 32.21 -30.80 11.71
C LEU A 7 31.91 -29.30 11.45
N VAL A 8 31.79 -28.88 10.18
CA VAL A 8 31.48 -27.51 9.81
C VAL A 8 30.04 -27.15 10.19
N ALA A 9 29.08 -28.06 9.98
CA ALA A 9 27.70 -27.83 10.36
C ALA A 9 27.50 -27.70 11.88
N GLY A 10 28.24 -28.51 12.66
CA GLY A 10 28.22 -28.46 14.12
C GLY A 10 28.74 -27.17 14.69
N VAL A 11 29.82 -26.60 14.13
CA VAL A 11 30.40 -25.33 14.56
C VAL A 11 29.50 -24.14 14.27
N PHE A 12 28.79 -24.13 13.11
CA PHE A 12 27.84 -23.09 12.80
C PHE A 12 26.60 -23.13 13.72
N LEU A 13 26.13 -24.31 14.10
CA LEU A 13 24.99 -24.45 15.02
C LEU A 13 25.34 -23.93 16.44
N ILE A 14 26.52 -24.24 16.94
CA ILE A 14 26.98 -23.81 18.28
C ILE A 14 27.20 -22.29 18.31
N THR A 15 27.77 -21.69 17.25
CA THR A 15 27.96 -20.23 17.19
C THR A 15 26.65 -19.48 17.13
N PHE A 16 25.60 -20.02 16.45
CA PHE A 16 24.30 -19.39 16.39
C PHE A 16 23.57 -19.41 17.74
N ILE A 17 23.70 -20.51 18.51
CA ILE A 17 23.11 -20.62 19.85
C ILE A 17 23.80 -19.67 20.84
N VAL A 18 25.14 -19.53 20.79
CA VAL A 18 25.87 -18.62 21.68
C VAL A 18 25.56 -17.15 21.40
N VAL A 19 25.39 -16.76 20.13
CA VAL A 19 25.00 -15.40 19.76
C VAL A 19 23.54 -15.10 20.19
N ALA A 20 22.63 -16.06 20.06
CA ALA A 20 21.23 -15.89 20.49
C ALA A 20 21.11 -15.74 22.02
N THR A 21 21.91 -16.45 22.80
CA THR A 21 21.90 -16.33 24.29
C THR A 21 22.53 -15.02 24.77
N LEU A 22 23.53 -14.47 24.08
CA LEU A 22 24.15 -13.20 24.46
C LEU A 22 23.29 -11.97 24.16
N VAL A 23 22.37 -12.05 23.20
CA VAL A 23 21.43 -10.95 22.89
C VAL A 23 20.26 -10.90 23.86
N PHE A 24 19.93 -12.01 24.56
CA PHE A 24 18.78 -12.07 25.46
C PHE A 24 19.04 -11.52 26.87
N GLU A 25 20.29 -11.31 27.28
CA GLU A 25 20.64 -10.87 28.65
C GLU A 25 20.75 -9.35 28.86
N GLN A 26 20.41 -8.52 27.86
CA GLN A 26 20.57 -7.05 27.97
C GLN A 26 19.26 -6.29 28.24
N VAL A 27 18.14 -6.97 28.53
CA VAL A 27 16.89 -6.29 28.90
C VAL A 27 16.57 -6.54 30.37
N SER A 28 17.32 -5.92 31.27
CA SER A 28 16.94 -5.83 32.70
C SER A 28 16.01 -4.64 32.89
N PRO A 29 14.82 -4.81 33.48
CA PRO A 29 13.96 -3.67 33.84
C PRO A 29 14.65 -2.88 34.96
N ARG A 30 14.76 -1.57 34.79
CA ARG A 30 15.28 -0.66 35.83
C ARG A 30 14.28 -0.61 36.98
N PRO A 31 14.74 -0.71 38.26
CA PRO A 31 13.86 -0.52 39.41
C PRO A 31 13.39 0.95 39.46
N VAL A 32 12.09 1.13 39.62
CA VAL A 32 11.45 2.42 39.83
C VAL A 32 11.72 2.86 41.29
N PRO A 33 12.28 4.06 41.53
CA PRO A 33 12.43 4.59 42.89
C PRO A 33 11.06 4.94 43.49
N PRO A 34 10.84 4.80 44.80
CA PRO A 34 9.59 5.21 45.45
C PRO A 34 9.47 6.74 45.41
N GLY A 35 8.50 7.22 44.64
CA GLY A 35 8.18 8.65 44.55
C GLY A 35 7.39 9.13 45.74
N ASN A 36 7.87 10.22 46.34
CA ASN A 36 7.21 11.03 47.34
C ASN A 36 5.93 11.67 46.76
N GLY A 37 4.87 11.63 47.55
CA GLY A 37 3.62 12.28 47.20
C GLY A 37 3.77 13.80 47.07
N GLY A 38 3.40 14.31 45.92
CA GLY A 38 3.16 15.71 45.65
C GLY A 38 1.95 15.81 44.76
N VAL A 39 0.85 16.30 45.35
CA VAL A 39 -0.33 16.73 44.60
C VAL A 39 0.07 17.94 43.80
N MET A 40 0.00 17.86 42.47
CA MET A 40 -0.06 19.05 41.59
C MET A 40 -0.97 18.72 40.42
N ASP A 41 -1.80 19.69 40.18
CA ASP A 41 -2.88 19.79 39.24
C ASP A 41 -2.52 19.39 37.80
N GLY A 42 -3.44 18.67 37.19
CA GLY A 42 -3.92 18.77 35.83
C GLY A 42 -2.92 19.11 34.72
N ASP A 43 -2.15 18.14 34.27
CA ASP A 43 -1.83 18.06 32.86
C ASP A 43 -2.55 16.82 32.34
N SER A 44 -3.60 17.07 31.60
CA SER A 44 -4.23 16.07 30.75
C SER A 44 -3.20 15.65 29.71
N ASP A 45 -2.47 14.57 30.04
CA ASP A 45 -1.85 13.77 29.02
C ASP A 45 -2.97 13.40 28.05
N GLY A 46 -2.98 14.08 26.91
CA GLY A 46 -3.94 13.81 25.86
C GLY A 46 -3.78 12.32 25.50
N GLU A 47 -4.70 11.51 25.99
CA GLU A 47 -4.99 10.24 25.36
C GLU A 47 -5.23 10.60 23.91
N HIS A 48 -4.27 10.25 23.07
CA HIS A 48 -4.44 10.27 21.64
C HIS A 48 -5.56 9.28 21.37
N GLU A 49 -6.80 9.79 21.27
CA GLU A 49 -7.90 8.97 20.77
C GLU A 49 -7.41 8.34 19.46
N PRO A 50 -7.66 7.04 19.27
CA PRO A 50 -7.29 6.43 18.00
C PRO A 50 -7.94 7.29 16.91
N ASP A 51 -7.11 7.86 16.02
CA ASP A 51 -7.58 8.62 14.88
C ASP A 51 -8.77 7.87 14.27
N ASP A 52 -9.89 8.54 14.05
CA ASP A 52 -11.05 7.93 13.43
C ASP A 52 -10.59 7.26 12.13
N VAL A 53 -10.84 5.97 12.03
CA VAL A 53 -10.43 5.17 10.88
C VAL A 53 -11.65 4.76 10.06
N THR A 54 -11.45 4.72 8.77
CA THR A 54 -12.47 4.27 7.81
C THR A 54 -11.88 3.24 6.86
N SER A 55 -12.71 2.68 6.00
CA SER A 55 -12.28 1.69 5.02
C SER A 55 -12.53 2.19 3.61
N VAL A 56 -11.51 2.05 2.77
CA VAL A 56 -11.60 2.29 1.33
C VAL A 56 -11.35 0.99 0.57
N GLN A 57 -11.89 0.87 -0.64
CA GLN A 57 -11.61 -0.25 -1.54
C GLN A 57 -10.55 0.18 -2.55
N VAL A 58 -9.54 -0.65 -2.76
CA VAL A 58 -8.59 -0.54 -3.87
C VAL A 58 -8.77 -1.72 -4.80
N PHE A 59 -8.59 -1.51 -6.10
CA PHE A 59 -8.93 -2.51 -7.10
C PHE A 59 -7.69 -2.98 -7.85
N PHE A 60 -7.43 -4.28 -7.84
CA PHE A 60 -6.29 -4.92 -8.46
C PHE A 60 -6.71 -6.05 -9.41
N GLY A 61 -5.83 -6.44 -10.32
CA GLY A 61 -5.99 -7.72 -11.02
C GLY A 61 -5.82 -8.90 -10.07
N ASN A 62 -6.37 -10.08 -10.42
CA ASN A 62 -6.19 -11.29 -9.62
C ASN A 62 -6.04 -12.52 -10.51
N SER A 63 -4.88 -13.14 -10.51
CA SER A 63 -4.53 -14.31 -11.32
C SER A 63 -5.17 -15.62 -10.84
N THR A 64 -5.71 -15.65 -9.62
CA THR A 64 -6.43 -16.81 -9.10
C THR A 64 -7.91 -16.77 -9.50
N LEU A 65 -8.53 -15.60 -9.49
CA LEU A 65 -9.94 -15.38 -9.84
C LEU A 65 -10.14 -15.26 -11.35
N ASP A 66 -9.15 -14.78 -12.09
CA ASP A 66 -9.11 -14.69 -13.54
C ASP A 66 -7.79 -15.26 -14.10
N PRO A 67 -7.63 -16.60 -14.11
CA PRO A 67 -6.35 -17.24 -14.48
C PRO A 67 -6.00 -17.10 -15.97
N ASN A 68 -6.98 -16.81 -16.82
CA ASN A 68 -6.75 -16.68 -18.26
C ASN A 68 -6.60 -15.23 -18.71
N VAL A 69 -6.86 -14.27 -17.82
CA VAL A 69 -6.88 -12.83 -18.11
C VAL A 69 -7.66 -12.54 -19.41
N GLU A 70 -8.90 -13.06 -19.48
CA GLU A 70 -9.72 -12.94 -20.69
C GLU A 70 -10.12 -11.48 -20.96
N HIS A 71 -10.29 -10.72 -19.88
CA HIS A 71 -10.64 -9.30 -19.92
C HIS A 71 -9.63 -8.48 -19.10
N CYS A 72 -8.78 -7.74 -19.78
CA CYS A 72 -7.71 -6.96 -19.15
C CYS A 72 -8.23 -5.94 -18.12
N GLU A 73 -9.46 -5.48 -18.28
CA GLU A 73 -10.12 -4.51 -17.40
C GLU A 73 -10.81 -5.15 -16.17
N THR A 74 -10.75 -6.47 -16.02
CA THR A 74 -11.34 -7.14 -14.85
C THR A 74 -10.48 -6.89 -13.61
N VAL A 75 -11.09 -6.30 -12.59
CA VAL A 75 -10.43 -5.98 -11.32
C VAL A 75 -11.26 -6.40 -10.12
N TYR A 76 -10.60 -6.65 -9.00
CA TYR A 76 -11.18 -7.18 -7.77
C TYR A 76 -10.79 -6.28 -6.60
N SER A 77 -11.74 -6.01 -5.72
CA SER A 77 -11.53 -5.10 -4.60
C SER A 77 -10.75 -5.74 -3.45
N VAL A 78 -9.92 -4.92 -2.82
CA VAL A 78 -9.26 -5.19 -1.55
C VAL A 78 -9.58 -4.04 -0.60
N SER A 79 -9.93 -4.37 0.65
CA SER A 79 -10.25 -3.36 1.67
C SER A 79 -8.97 -2.87 2.34
N ARG A 80 -8.83 -1.55 2.50
CA ARG A 80 -7.74 -0.87 3.20
C ARG A 80 -8.31 -0.02 4.32
N THR A 81 -7.75 -0.12 5.51
CA THR A 81 -8.08 0.76 6.63
C THR A 81 -7.20 2.00 6.58
N VAL A 82 -7.81 3.17 6.56
CA VAL A 82 -7.15 4.46 6.44
C VAL A 82 -7.68 5.42 7.50
N ALA A 83 -6.93 6.49 7.81
CA ALA A 83 -7.42 7.55 8.66
C ALA A 83 -8.62 8.25 7.99
N GLU A 84 -9.64 8.61 8.77
CA GLU A 84 -10.77 9.36 8.25
C GLU A 84 -10.33 10.77 7.84
N THR A 85 -10.70 11.17 6.63
CA THR A 85 -10.32 12.45 6.04
C THR A 85 -11.33 12.88 4.98
N PRO A 86 -11.53 14.20 4.77
CA PRO A 86 -12.30 14.69 3.63
C PRO A 86 -11.70 14.34 2.26
N ALA A 87 -10.43 13.95 2.22
CA ALA A 87 -9.71 13.62 0.99
C ALA A 87 -9.67 12.10 0.71
N LEU A 88 -10.64 11.33 1.20
CA LEU A 88 -10.70 9.86 1.00
C LEU A 88 -10.45 9.39 -0.44
N PRO A 89 -10.99 10.05 -1.49
CA PRO A 89 -10.69 9.64 -2.87
C PRO A 89 -9.20 9.72 -3.23
N LYS A 90 -8.48 10.73 -2.71
CA LYS A 90 -7.04 10.85 -2.93
C LYS A 90 -6.28 9.77 -2.16
N VAL A 91 -6.65 9.54 -0.89
CA VAL A 91 -6.04 8.48 -0.06
C VAL A 91 -6.25 7.11 -0.69
N ALA A 92 -7.43 6.81 -1.24
CA ALA A 92 -7.68 5.55 -1.93
C ALA A 92 -6.78 5.36 -3.17
N LEU A 93 -6.49 6.43 -3.91
CA LEU A 93 -5.51 6.37 -5.01
C LEU A 93 -4.07 6.17 -4.52
N GLU A 94 -3.70 6.81 -3.43
CA GLU A 94 -2.38 6.63 -2.81
C GLU A 94 -2.21 5.19 -2.32
N GLU A 95 -3.24 4.61 -1.68
CA GLU A 95 -3.27 3.19 -1.30
C GLU A 95 -3.19 2.25 -2.52
N LEU A 96 -3.84 2.60 -3.63
CA LEU A 96 -3.73 1.85 -4.88
C LEU A 96 -2.30 1.90 -5.44
N LEU A 97 -1.64 3.06 -5.40
CA LEU A 97 -0.27 3.24 -5.87
C LEU A 97 0.76 2.54 -4.99
N MET A 98 0.51 2.37 -3.70
CA MET A 98 1.36 1.53 -2.83
C MET A 98 1.40 0.08 -3.30
N GLY A 99 0.44 -0.34 -4.13
CA GLY A 99 0.40 -1.68 -4.71
C GLY A 99 -0.12 -2.75 -3.77
N VAL A 100 0.13 -4.01 -4.14
CA VAL A 100 -0.33 -5.20 -3.41
C VAL A 100 0.55 -5.49 -2.21
N MET A 101 -0.08 -5.78 -1.07
CA MET A 101 0.60 -6.23 0.14
C MET A 101 0.89 -7.75 0.09
N ALA A 102 1.82 -8.22 0.92
CA ALA A 102 2.20 -9.64 0.95
C ALA A 102 1.03 -10.64 1.14
N PRO A 103 0.03 -10.39 2.01
CA PRO A 103 -1.13 -11.27 2.12
C PRO A 103 -2.01 -11.30 0.85
N GLU A 104 -2.12 -10.17 0.15
CA GLU A 104 -2.88 -10.05 -1.10
C GLU A 104 -2.17 -10.74 -2.26
N LEU A 105 -0.84 -10.56 -2.33
CA LEU A 105 0.00 -11.26 -3.31
C LEU A 105 -0.15 -12.79 -3.17
N ALA A 106 -0.22 -13.31 -1.94
CA ALA A 106 -0.45 -14.73 -1.68
C ALA A 106 -1.83 -15.21 -2.14
N GLN A 107 -2.81 -14.32 -2.31
CA GLN A 107 -4.15 -14.58 -2.85
C GLN A 107 -4.24 -14.37 -4.36
N GLY A 108 -3.14 -14.07 -5.03
CA GLY A 108 -3.06 -13.89 -6.48
C GLY A 108 -3.31 -12.48 -6.98
N TYR A 109 -3.47 -11.48 -6.09
CA TYR A 109 -3.60 -10.09 -6.52
C TYR A 109 -2.31 -9.56 -7.12
N PHE A 110 -2.45 -8.68 -8.11
CA PHE A 110 -1.32 -7.98 -8.73
C PHE A 110 -1.72 -6.57 -9.19
N SER A 111 -0.77 -5.64 -9.17
CA SER A 111 -0.95 -4.30 -9.70
C SER A 111 -0.43 -4.19 -11.13
N SER A 112 -1.17 -3.46 -11.97
CA SER A 112 -0.72 -3.07 -13.32
C SER A 112 -0.17 -1.64 -13.34
N LEU A 113 -0.29 -0.89 -12.24
CA LEU A 113 0.20 0.48 -12.17
C LEU A 113 1.72 0.55 -12.24
N PRO A 114 2.28 1.63 -12.82
CA PRO A 114 3.70 1.92 -12.71
C PRO A 114 4.14 2.15 -11.27
N ALA A 115 5.27 1.56 -10.88
CA ALA A 115 5.76 1.61 -9.48
C ALA A 115 6.20 3.02 -9.05
N ASP A 116 6.63 3.86 -10.00
CA ASP A 116 7.19 5.20 -9.71
C ASP A 116 6.16 6.33 -9.94
N GLY A 117 4.88 5.99 -10.01
CA GLY A 117 3.80 6.96 -10.21
C GLY A 117 3.35 7.58 -8.89
N GLU A 118 3.09 8.90 -8.91
CA GLU A 118 2.56 9.65 -7.78
C GLU A 118 1.32 10.44 -8.19
N VAL A 119 0.40 10.67 -7.25
CA VAL A 119 -0.76 11.55 -7.46
C VAL A 119 -0.34 12.99 -7.22
N GLU A 120 -0.21 13.76 -8.27
CA GLU A 120 0.07 15.19 -8.20
C GLU A 120 -1.17 16.00 -7.77
N SER A 121 -2.31 15.70 -8.36
CA SER A 121 -3.56 16.34 -8.00
C SER A 121 -4.77 15.46 -8.29
N LEU A 122 -5.84 15.67 -7.51
CA LEU A 122 -7.17 15.14 -7.75
C LEU A 122 -8.19 16.26 -7.58
N VAL A 123 -8.94 16.55 -8.63
CA VAL A 123 -10.02 17.53 -8.62
C VAL A 123 -11.33 16.82 -8.93
N ILE A 124 -12.33 16.97 -8.06
CA ILE A 124 -13.66 16.40 -8.25
C ILE A 124 -14.65 17.54 -8.46
N ALA A 125 -15.30 17.56 -9.60
CA ALA A 125 -16.28 18.57 -9.93
C ALA A 125 -17.42 17.97 -10.77
N ARG A 126 -18.66 18.19 -10.36
CA ARG A 126 -19.85 17.76 -11.10
C ARG A 126 -19.85 16.28 -11.51
N GLY A 127 -19.37 15.42 -10.63
CA GLY A 127 -19.31 13.98 -10.89
C GLY A 127 -18.10 13.51 -11.70
N VAL A 128 -17.22 14.41 -12.11
CA VAL A 128 -15.99 14.11 -12.83
C VAL A 128 -14.81 14.21 -11.87
N ALA A 129 -14.05 13.14 -11.71
CA ALA A 129 -12.77 13.13 -11.02
C ALA A 129 -11.64 13.25 -12.06
N THR A 130 -10.96 14.37 -12.06
CA THR A 130 -9.74 14.57 -12.88
C THR A 130 -8.53 14.32 -12.02
N VAL A 131 -7.83 13.21 -12.25
CA VAL A 131 -6.58 12.85 -11.58
C VAL A 131 -5.40 13.17 -12.48
N THR A 132 -4.39 13.85 -11.93
CA THR A 132 -3.12 14.09 -12.60
C THR A 132 -2.02 13.32 -11.88
N PHE A 133 -1.32 12.47 -12.62
CA PHE A 133 -0.16 11.73 -12.13
C PHE A 133 1.15 12.41 -12.53
N SER A 134 2.22 12.08 -11.80
CA SER A 134 3.58 12.51 -12.14
C SER A 134 4.02 12.02 -13.52
N GLU A 135 5.02 12.68 -14.12
CA GLU A 135 5.55 12.29 -15.43
C GLU A 135 6.05 10.84 -15.45
N ASN A 136 6.58 10.33 -14.34
CA ASN A 136 7.07 8.96 -14.23
C ASN A 136 5.98 7.91 -14.43
N PHE A 137 4.72 8.25 -14.20
CA PHE A 137 3.59 7.35 -14.39
C PHE A 137 3.48 6.82 -15.83
N LYS A 138 4.00 7.54 -16.84
CA LYS A 138 4.06 7.07 -18.23
C LYS A 138 4.97 5.86 -18.44
N ASN A 139 5.93 5.65 -17.53
CA ASN A 139 6.92 4.58 -17.67
C ASN A 139 6.27 3.20 -17.51
N GLY A 140 6.45 2.37 -18.53
CA GLY A 140 5.88 1.02 -18.53
C GLY A 140 4.39 0.93 -18.89
N LEU A 141 3.77 2.00 -19.37
CA LEU A 141 2.41 2.00 -19.94
C LEU A 141 2.45 1.56 -21.41
N ALA A 142 2.88 0.33 -21.68
CA ALA A 142 2.95 -0.20 -23.03
C ALA A 142 2.03 -1.41 -23.22
N GLY A 143 1.27 -1.38 -24.32
CA GLY A 143 0.34 -2.44 -24.69
C GLY A 143 -1.09 -2.20 -24.22
N SER A 144 -2.05 -2.48 -25.11
CA SER A 144 -3.48 -2.21 -24.91
C SER A 144 -4.06 -2.86 -23.65
N CYS A 145 -3.68 -4.11 -23.38
CA CYS A 145 -4.15 -4.83 -22.20
C CYS A 145 -3.68 -4.16 -20.89
N LYS A 146 -2.40 -3.76 -20.82
CA LYS A 146 -1.88 -3.08 -19.64
C LYS A 146 -2.55 -1.73 -19.41
N VAL A 147 -2.72 -0.96 -20.48
CA VAL A 147 -3.43 0.34 -20.43
C VAL A 147 -4.87 0.17 -19.94
N ALA A 148 -5.60 -0.84 -20.46
CA ALA A 148 -6.96 -1.15 -20.00
C ALA A 148 -7.00 -1.52 -18.52
N ALA A 149 -6.06 -2.36 -18.05
CA ALA A 149 -5.96 -2.76 -16.65
C ALA A 149 -5.65 -1.59 -15.72
N VAL A 150 -4.70 -0.73 -16.09
CA VAL A 150 -4.35 0.49 -15.33
C VAL A 150 -5.56 1.41 -15.20
N ARG A 151 -6.26 1.67 -16.32
CA ARG A 151 -7.47 2.48 -16.35
C ARG A 151 -8.54 1.90 -15.42
N ALA A 152 -8.81 0.61 -15.50
CA ALA A 152 -9.82 -0.07 -14.69
C ALA A 152 -9.50 0.01 -13.19
N GLN A 153 -8.24 -0.21 -12.80
CA GLN A 153 -7.81 -0.11 -11.40
C GLN A 153 -8.06 1.29 -10.83
N ILE A 154 -7.71 2.35 -11.56
CA ILE A 154 -7.92 3.74 -11.14
C ILE A 154 -9.41 4.07 -11.11
N GLU A 155 -10.14 3.76 -12.18
CA GLU A 155 -11.56 4.10 -12.30
C GLU A 155 -12.41 3.41 -11.24
N GLN A 156 -12.22 2.11 -11.01
CA GLN A 156 -13.00 1.39 -10.01
C GLN A 156 -12.67 1.85 -8.58
N THR A 157 -11.40 2.19 -8.33
CA THR A 157 -10.98 2.75 -7.03
C THR A 157 -11.64 4.12 -6.77
N LEU A 158 -11.80 4.97 -7.77
CA LEU A 158 -12.45 6.27 -7.61
C LEU A 158 -13.98 6.17 -7.63
N LYS A 159 -14.58 5.31 -8.46
CA LYS A 159 -16.03 5.18 -8.59
C LYS A 159 -16.71 4.56 -7.37
N GLN A 160 -15.99 4.02 -6.39
CA GLN A 160 -16.59 3.64 -5.11
C GLN A 160 -17.20 4.82 -4.36
N PHE A 161 -16.71 6.03 -4.61
CA PHE A 161 -17.26 7.26 -4.03
C PHE A 161 -18.46 7.73 -4.88
N GLY A 162 -19.65 7.73 -4.27
CA GLY A 162 -20.93 7.89 -4.98
C GLY A 162 -21.09 9.20 -5.78
N ASP A 163 -20.26 10.19 -5.49
CA ASP A 163 -20.25 11.46 -6.21
C ASP A 163 -19.43 11.43 -7.52
N ILE A 164 -18.67 10.32 -7.76
CA ILE A 164 -17.80 10.18 -8.93
C ILE A 164 -18.42 9.22 -9.93
N THR A 165 -18.82 9.74 -11.08
CA THR A 165 -19.38 8.97 -12.19
C THR A 165 -18.40 8.79 -13.35
N THR A 166 -17.50 9.75 -13.54
CA THR A 166 -16.53 9.77 -14.63
C THR A 166 -15.13 10.04 -14.06
N VAL A 167 -14.13 9.39 -14.62
CA VAL A 167 -12.72 9.60 -14.26
C VAL A 167 -11.92 10.01 -15.49
N GLU A 168 -11.26 11.15 -15.39
CA GLU A 168 -10.30 11.64 -16.37
C GLU A 168 -8.89 11.46 -15.80
N ILE A 169 -8.04 10.81 -16.57
CA ILE A 169 -6.65 10.52 -16.16
C ILE A 169 -5.71 11.39 -17.00
N LYS A 170 -4.85 12.14 -16.32
CA LYS A 170 -3.82 13.00 -16.90
C LYS A 170 -2.43 12.61 -16.38
N ILE A 171 -1.43 12.87 -17.15
CA ILE A 171 -0.02 12.66 -16.78
C ILE A 171 0.75 13.94 -17.10
N LEU A 172 1.53 14.45 -16.15
CA LEU A 172 2.33 15.64 -16.36
C LEU A 172 3.26 15.46 -17.57
N GLY A 173 3.25 16.47 -18.45
CA GLY A 173 4.09 16.48 -19.65
C GLY A 173 3.63 15.56 -20.79
N VAL A 174 2.47 14.90 -20.65
CA VAL A 174 1.87 14.07 -21.70
C VAL A 174 0.59 14.75 -22.19
N PRO A 175 0.41 14.96 -23.52
CA PRO A 175 -0.84 15.47 -24.06
C PRO A 175 -2.04 14.57 -23.72
N ASP A 176 -3.21 15.17 -23.43
CA ASP A 176 -4.40 14.44 -22.98
C ASP A 176 -4.82 13.35 -23.98
N GLU A 177 -4.63 13.57 -25.27
CA GLU A 177 -4.92 12.61 -26.34
C GLU A 177 -3.97 11.41 -26.39
N GLU A 178 -2.81 11.49 -25.72
CA GLU A 178 -1.82 10.41 -25.68
C GLU A 178 -1.87 9.62 -24.36
N VAL A 179 -2.60 10.15 -23.38
CA VAL A 179 -2.70 9.50 -22.06
C VAL A 179 -3.49 8.19 -22.14
N LEU A 180 -2.88 7.09 -21.74
CA LEU A 180 -3.50 5.76 -21.74
C LEU A 180 -4.10 5.38 -23.11
N GLN A 181 -3.43 5.74 -24.18
CA GLN A 181 -3.73 5.20 -25.51
C GLN A 181 -3.13 3.79 -25.66
N PRO A 182 -3.85 2.83 -26.26
CA PRO A 182 -3.37 1.47 -26.48
C PRO A 182 -2.24 1.37 -27.50
#